data_97c15619552e4e5dd88279412d022fc5
#
_entry.id   97c15619552e4e5dd88279412d022fc5
#
_cell.length_a   1.000
_cell.length_b   1.000
_cell.length_c   1.000
_cell.angle_alpha   90.00
_cell.angle_beta   90.00
_cell.angle_gamma   90.00
#
_symmetry.space_group_name_H-M   'P 1'
#
loop_
_entity.id
_entity.type
_entity.pdbx_description
1 polymer ?
#
loop_
_entity_poly.entity_id
_entity_poly.type
_entity_poly.pdbx_seq_one_letter_code
_entity_poly.pdbx_strand_id
1 'polypeptide(L)'
;IDVEEECNLGGAQVVFSALTNDNIDLYIDYAGTDYTDILDHKPISDIEKVYQTVKKEMKQKYGVEVLKQMSFNNTYALAVTKETANRYNLKTISDLVNVSKELTIAPTLEFINREDGLPGLEKNYGLEFKDTIGIDGSPRYTALLNDSAQVIDAFTTDGLLKKFNLTVLEDDKNFFPPYNAIPLVREEALEKYPEIETILNNLGTYLTDEVMQDLNYQVDELGKSPEKVATDFLNVIDVTK
;
A
#
# COMPACT_ATOMS: atom_id res chain seq x y z
N ILE A 1 17.38 -1.41 -23.57
CA ILE A 1 16.08 -2.10 -23.81
C ILE A 1 15.11 -1.02 -24.25
N ASP A 2 14.39 -1.24 -25.34
CA ASP A 2 13.25 -0.43 -25.72
C ASP A 2 12.04 -0.92 -24.92
N VAL A 3 11.30 0.01 -24.31
CA VAL A 3 10.14 -0.29 -23.47
C VAL A 3 8.90 0.37 -24.06
N GLU A 4 7.85 -0.40 -24.24
CA GLU A 4 6.51 0.09 -24.57
C GLU A 4 5.64 0.08 -23.29
N GLU A 5 4.92 1.18 -23.05
CA GLU A 5 4.07 1.32 -21.87
C GLU A 5 2.61 1.01 -22.22
N GLU A 6 2.04 -0.01 -21.57
CA GLU A 6 0.65 -0.40 -21.69
C GLU A 6 -0.07 -0.11 -20.35
N CYS A 7 -0.60 1.10 -20.21
CA CYS A 7 -1.27 1.56 -18.99
C CYS A 7 -2.80 1.41 -19.06
N ASN A 8 -3.46 1.41 -17.87
CA ASN A 8 -4.91 1.39 -17.72
C ASN A 8 -5.62 0.15 -18.32
N LEU A 9 -4.98 -1.00 -18.25
CA LEU A 9 -5.53 -2.27 -18.76
C LEU A 9 -6.74 -2.76 -17.97
N GLY A 10 -6.87 -2.40 -16.68
CA GLY A 10 -7.98 -2.80 -15.83
C GLY A 10 -7.55 -3.24 -14.43
N GLY A 11 -8.39 -4.01 -13.75
CA GLY A 11 -8.07 -4.58 -12.44
C GLY A 11 -7.07 -5.73 -12.49
N ALA A 12 -6.62 -6.21 -11.32
CA ALA A 12 -5.54 -7.20 -11.14
C ALA A 12 -5.68 -8.42 -12.06
N GLN A 13 -6.85 -9.04 -12.12
CA GLN A 13 -7.07 -10.21 -12.97
C GLN A 13 -6.90 -9.94 -14.48
N VAL A 14 -7.24 -8.72 -14.94
CA VAL A 14 -7.10 -8.33 -16.36
C VAL A 14 -5.62 -8.16 -16.69
N VAL A 15 -4.87 -7.45 -15.83
CA VAL A 15 -3.43 -7.23 -16.01
C VAL A 15 -2.67 -8.55 -15.91
N PHE A 16 -3.01 -9.40 -14.94
CA PHE A 16 -2.42 -10.73 -14.80
C PHE A 16 -2.70 -11.62 -16.03
N SER A 17 -3.92 -11.54 -16.57
CA SER A 17 -4.26 -12.23 -17.83
C SER A 17 -3.42 -11.70 -19.01
N ALA A 18 -3.17 -10.39 -19.08
CA ALA A 18 -2.30 -9.81 -20.11
C ALA A 18 -0.85 -10.34 -20.00
N LEU A 19 -0.32 -10.46 -18.76
CA LEU A 19 1.02 -11.03 -18.51
C LEU A 19 1.09 -12.49 -18.95
N THR A 20 0.12 -13.31 -18.56
CA THR A 20 0.12 -14.76 -18.86
C THR A 20 -0.24 -15.13 -20.29
N ASN A 21 -0.80 -14.19 -21.07
CA ASN A 21 -1.09 -14.31 -22.50
C ASN A 21 -0.09 -13.55 -23.39
N ASP A 22 1.09 -13.22 -22.88
CA ASP A 22 2.20 -12.61 -23.65
C ASP A 22 1.89 -11.21 -24.21
N ASN A 23 0.89 -10.52 -23.67
CA ASN A 23 0.55 -9.17 -24.11
C ASN A 23 1.39 -8.08 -23.41
N ILE A 24 1.91 -8.39 -22.22
CA ILE A 24 2.90 -7.58 -21.49
C ILE A 24 3.99 -8.49 -20.93
N ASP A 25 5.18 -7.96 -20.68
CA ASP A 25 6.33 -8.73 -20.19
C ASP A 25 6.50 -8.62 -18.67
N LEU A 26 6.06 -7.52 -18.07
CA LEU A 26 6.14 -7.29 -16.63
C LEU A 26 5.10 -6.23 -16.17
N TYR A 27 4.77 -6.30 -14.90
CA TYR A 27 4.07 -5.21 -14.18
C TYR A 27 4.35 -5.29 -12.69
N ILE A 28 3.94 -4.25 -11.96
CA ILE A 28 4.05 -4.21 -10.51
C ILE A 28 2.66 -4.49 -9.92
N ASP A 29 2.57 -5.51 -9.06
CA ASP A 29 1.35 -5.82 -8.32
C ASP A 29 1.61 -5.80 -6.81
N TYR A 30 0.62 -6.13 -6.02
CA TYR A 30 0.69 -6.23 -4.56
C TYR A 30 0.62 -7.71 -4.13
N ALA A 31 1.54 -8.13 -3.28
CA ALA A 31 1.63 -9.52 -2.83
C ALA A 31 0.33 -10.05 -2.22
N GLY A 32 -0.38 -9.22 -1.45
CA GLY A 32 -1.68 -9.57 -0.87
C GLY A 32 -2.77 -9.82 -1.92
N THR A 33 -2.82 -8.98 -2.96
CA THR A 33 -3.75 -9.13 -4.08
C THR A 33 -3.48 -10.43 -4.83
N ASP A 34 -2.23 -10.68 -5.19
CA ASP A 34 -1.87 -11.93 -5.86
C ASP A 34 -2.19 -13.16 -5.02
N TYR A 35 -1.94 -13.08 -3.71
CA TYR A 35 -2.22 -14.18 -2.79
C TYR A 35 -3.72 -14.51 -2.70
N THR A 36 -4.60 -13.50 -2.66
CA THR A 36 -6.04 -13.69 -2.52
C THR A 36 -6.77 -13.83 -3.85
N ASP A 37 -6.53 -12.94 -4.81
CA ASP A 37 -7.38 -12.79 -5.99
C ASP A 37 -6.89 -13.62 -7.18
N ILE A 38 -5.57 -13.88 -7.25
CA ILE A 38 -4.99 -14.70 -8.34
C ILE A 38 -4.80 -16.14 -7.88
N LEU A 39 -4.33 -16.37 -6.64
CA LEU A 39 -4.02 -17.71 -6.14
C LEU A 39 -5.14 -18.32 -5.28
N ASP A 40 -6.21 -17.57 -5.00
CA ASP A 40 -7.41 -18.00 -4.25
C ASP A 40 -7.11 -18.51 -2.81
N HIS A 41 -6.14 -17.87 -2.16
CA HIS A 41 -5.84 -18.13 -0.76
C HIS A 41 -6.66 -17.24 0.18
N LYS A 42 -6.91 -17.71 1.40
CA LYS A 42 -7.50 -16.86 2.44
C LYS A 42 -6.48 -15.84 2.94
N PRO A 43 -6.86 -14.57 3.15
CA PRO A 43 -5.94 -13.54 3.59
C PRO A 43 -5.30 -13.89 4.94
N ILE A 44 -4.01 -13.59 5.06
CA ILE A 44 -3.21 -13.71 6.29
C ILE A 44 -2.34 -12.46 6.43
N SER A 45 -1.88 -12.16 7.64
CA SER A 45 -1.02 -10.99 7.93
C SER A 45 0.48 -11.30 7.97
N ASP A 46 0.90 -12.54 7.74
CA ASP A 46 2.30 -12.96 7.70
C ASP A 46 2.93 -12.57 6.34
N ILE A 47 3.63 -11.44 6.33
CA ILE A 47 4.25 -10.85 5.14
C ILE A 47 5.15 -11.83 4.40
N GLU A 48 6.06 -12.49 5.15
CA GLU A 48 7.03 -13.41 4.54
C GLU A 48 6.34 -14.64 3.94
N LYS A 49 5.36 -15.18 4.63
CA LYS A 49 4.59 -16.33 4.14
C LYS A 49 3.77 -15.99 2.91
N VAL A 50 3.14 -14.81 2.87
CA VAL A 50 2.42 -14.33 1.67
C VAL A 50 3.40 -14.25 0.50
N TYR A 51 4.51 -13.53 0.66
CA TYR A 51 5.50 -13.35 -0.39
C TYR A 51 6.07 -14.68 -0.90
N GLN A 52 6.52 -15.55 -0.01
CA GLN A 52 7.11 -16.84 -0.42
C GLN A 52 6.10 -17.76 -1.10
N THR A 53 4.83 -17.72 -0.68
CA THR A 53 3.77 -18.48 -1.34
C THR A 53 3.51 -17.96 -2.74
N VAL A 54 3.34 -16.64 -2.90
CA VAL A 54 3.13 -15.99 -4.20
C VAL A 54 4.30 -16.30 -5.12
N LYS A 55 5.53 -16.06 -4.67
CA LYS A 55 6.74 -16.32 -5.44
C LYS A 55 6.82 -17.76 -5.97
N LYS A 56 6.56 -18.72 -5.09
CA LYS A 56 6.60 -20.14 -5.44
C LYS A 56 5.50 -20.54 -6.41
N GLU A 57 4.27 -20.15 -6.13
CA GLU A 57 3.11 -20.60 -6.90
C GLU A 57 2.99 -19.90 -8.25
N MET A 58 3.34 -18.61 -8.35
CA MET A 58 3.40 -17.88 -9.62
C MET A 58 4.37 -18.55 -10.60
N LYS A 59 5.57 -18.88 -10.12
CA LYS A 59 6.54 -19.61 -10.93
C LYS A 59 6.03 -20.99 -11.36
N GLN A 60 5.49 -21.76 -10.42
CA GLN A 60 5.08 -23.15 -10.69
C GLN A 60 3.85 -23.28 -11.58
N LYS A 61 2.88 -22.37 -11.42
CA LYS A 61 1.59 -22.44 -12.13
C LYS A 61 1.60 -21.67 -13.46
N TYR A 62 2.35 -20.58 -13.52
CA TYR A 62 2.22 -19.59 -14.61
C TYR A 62 3.55 -19.23 -15.32
N GLY A 63 4.70 -19.73 -14.84
CA GLY A 63 6.01 -19.34 -15.40
C GLY A 63 6.33 -17.85 -15.18
N VAL A 64 5.80 -17.27 -14.11
CA VAL A 64 6.01 -15.87 -13.73
C VAL A 64 7.00 -15.80 -12.58
N GLU A 65 8.10 -15.08 -12.79
CA GLU A 65 9.07 -14.77 -11.75
C GLU A 65 8.61 -13.59 -10.90
N VAL A 66 8.62 -13.76 -9.59
CA VAL A 66 8.34 -12.71 -8.62
C VAL A 66 9.66 -12.21 -8.06
N LEU A 67 9.99 -10.95 -8.34
CA LEU A 67 11.22 -10.34 -7.88
C LEU A 67 11.12 -9.93 -6.39
N LYS A 68 12.15 -9.23 -5.86
CA LYS A 68 12.13 -8.80 -4.46
C LYS A 68 10.99 -7.81 -4.20
N GLN A 69 10.40 -7.92 -3.02
CA GLN A 69 9.44 -6.93 -2.55
C GLN A 69 10.10 -5.54 -2.53
N MET A 70 9.34 -4.55 -2.94
CA MET A 70 9.71 -3.15 -2.73
C MET A 70 9.60 -2.77 -1.25
N SER A 71 10.24 -1.68 -0.85
CA SER A 71 10.34 -1.28 0.56
C SER A 71 9.10 -0.57 1.08
N PHE A 72 8.02 -0.47 0.28
CA PHE A 72 6.73 0.09 0.71
C PHE A 72 5.64 -0.97 0.76
N ASN A 73 4.68 -0.74 1.65
CA ASN A 73 3.53 -1.60 1.87
C ASN A 73 2.26 -0.75 1.81
N ASN A 74 1.58 -0.71 0.68
CA ASN A 74 0.37 0.10 0.49
C ASN A 74 -0.86 -0.53 1.16
N THR A 75 -0.82 -0.61 2.49
CA THR A 75 -1.89 -1.21 3.31
C THR A 75 -2.73 -0.16 4.01
N TYR A 76 -3.82 -0.59 4.63
CA TYR A 76 -4.59 0.27 5.53
C TYR A 76 -3.76 0.68 6.74
N ALA A 77 -4.02 1.87 7.23
CA ALA A 77 -3.44 2.41 8.46
C ALA A 77 -4.47 3.29 9.18
N LEU A 78 -4.24 3.58 10.45
CA LEU A 78 -4.92 4.65 11.16
C LEU A 78 -4.01 5.86 11.24
N ALA A 79 -4.58 7.03 10.96
CA ALA A 79 -3.87 8.30 11.03
C ALA A 79 -4.57 9.29 11.99
N VAL A 80 -3.73 10.08 12.67
CA VAL A 80 -4.15 11.14 13.59
C VAL A 80 -3.33 12.40 13.33
N THR A 81 -3.78 13.55 13.83
CA THR A 81 -2.93 14.74 13.81
C THR A 81 -1.75 14.59 14.78
N LYS A 82 -0.67 15.32 14.55
CA LYS A 82 0.45 15.37 15.53
C LYS A 82 0.03 15.89 16.90
N GLU A 83 -0.95 16.79 16.92
CA GLU A 83 -1.51 17.28 18.17
C GLU A 83 -2.22 16.17 18.95
N THR A 84 -3.09 15.40 18.29
CA THR A 84 -3.78 14.24 18.89
C THR A 84 -2.77 13.18 19.33
N ALA A 85 -1.78 12.86 18.49
CA ALA A 85 -0.73 11.91 18.82
C ALA A 85 0.04 12.32 20.08
N ASN A 86 0.44 13.59 20.18
CA ASN A 86 1.15 14.12 21.34
C ASN A 86 0.24 14.18 22.60
N ARG A 87 -1.00 14.60 22.44
CA ARG A 87 -1.97 14.75 23.57
C ARG A 87 -2.22 13.43 24.28
N TYR A 88 -2.34 12.34 23.51
CA TYR A 88 -2.65 11.01 24.03
C TYR A 88 -1.45 10.06 24.03
N ASN A 89 -0.26 10.56 23.64
CA ASN A 89 0.98 9.77 23.49
C ASN A 89 0.80 8.53 22.58
N LEU A 90 0.15 8.73 21.43
CA LEU A 90 -0.13 7.66 20.47
C LEU A 90 1.06 7.43 19.54
N LYS A 91 1.47 6.18 19.39
CA LYS A 91 2.47 5.70 18.43
C LYS A 91 1.97 4.48 17.69
N THR A 92 1.26 3.60 18.38
CA THR A 92 0.75 2.34 17.87
C THR A 92 -0.78 2.33 17.92
N ILE A 93 -1.39 1.39 17.19
CA ILE A 93 -2.85 1.18 17.29
C ILE A 93 -3.24 0.70 18.68
N SER A 94 -2.38 -0.08 19.35
CA SER A 94 -2.62 -0.48 20.74
C SER A 94 -2.73 0.69 21.71
N ASP A 95 -2.07 1.81 21.46
CA ASP A 95 -2.17 2.99 22.32
C ASP A 95 -3.57 3.61 22.34
N LEU A 96 -4.35 3.42 21.25
CA LEU A 96 -5.74 3.90 21.16
C LEU A 96 -6.68 3.20 22.15
N VAL A 97 -6.38 1.99 22.59
CA VAL A 97 -7.28 1.17 23.43
C VAL A 97 -7.77 1.93 24.67
N ASN A 98 -6.89 2.68 25.30
CA ASN A 98 -7.20 3.39 26.54
C ASN A 98 -7.99 4.70 26.33
N VAL A 99 -8.00 5.23 25.10
CA VAL A 99 -8.55 6.56 24.79
C VAL A 99 -9.63 6.54 23.70
N SER A 100 -9.81 5.43 22.99
CA SER A 100 -10.77 5.33 21.87
C SER A 100 -12.18 5.76 22.23
N LYS A 101 -12.63 5.47 23.46
CA LYS A 101 -13.96 5.88 23.96
C LYS A 101 -14.16 7.40 24.07
N GLU A 102 -13.10 8.18 23.97
CA GLU A 102 -13.16 9.64 23.95
C GLU A 102 -13.05 10.20 22.53
N LEU A 103 -12.63 9.38 21.57
CA LEU A 103 -12.29 9.77 20.21
C LEU A 103 -13.37 9.37 19.20
N THR A 104 -13.60 10.25 18.24
CA THR A 104 -14.41 9.98 17.05
C THR A 104 -13.50 9.52 15.92
N ILE A 105 -13.85 8.43 15.23
CA ILE A 105 -13.22 8.00 14.00
C ILE A 105 -14.06 8.39 12.79
N ALA A 106 -13.41 8.91 11.73
CA ALA A 106 -14.06 9.22 10.46
C ALA A 106 -13.48 8.36 9.32
N PRO A 107 -13.86 7.07 9.23
CA PRO A 107 -13.35 6.16 8.22
C PRO A 107 -14.17 6.23 6.93
N THR A 108 -13.61 5.65 5.86
CA THR A 108 -14.35 5.40 4.62
C THR A 108 -15.50 4.42 4.85
N LEU A 109 -16.56 4.50 4.03
CA LEU A 109 -17.67 3.55 4.07
C LEU A 109 -17.23 2.13 3.77
N GLU A 110 -16.21 1.97 2.92
CA GLU A 110 -15.59 0.67 2.67
C GLU A 110 -14.95 0.11 3.95
N PHE A 111 -14.10 0.87 4.62
CA PHE A 111 -13.40 0.46 5.84
C PHE A 111 -14.36 0.09 6.99
N ILE A 112 -15.50 0.77 7.09
CA ILE A 112 -16.56 0.46 8.09
C ILE A 112 -17.13 -0.94 7.91
N ASN A 113 -17.22 -1.43 6.65
CA ASN A 113 -17.96 -2.66 6.33
C ASN A 113 -17.07 -3.89 6.10
N ARG A 114 -15.76 -3.74 6.01
CA ARG A 114 -14.83 -4.84 5.75
C ARG A 114 -14.44 -5.57 7.03
N GLU A 115 -14.27 -6.88 6.95
CA GLU A 115 -13.73 -7.68 8.06
C GLU A 115 -12.27 -7.35 8.37
N ASP A 116 -11.50 -6.95 7.37
CA ASP A 116 -10.12 -6.43 7.47
C ASP A 116 -10.07 -4.90 7.65
N GLY A 117 -11.21 -4.26 7.91
CA GLY A 117 -11.40 -2.87 8.25
C GLY A 117 -11.75 -2.64 9.71
N LEU A 118 -12.66 -1.69 9.96
CA LEU A 118 -13.00 -1.25 11.33
C LEU A 118 -13.53 -2.39 12.22
N PRO A 119 -14.48 -3.25 11.82
CA PRO A 119 -15.01 -4.30 12.69
C PRO A 119 -13.93 -5.28 13.16
N GLY A 120 -13.04 -5.69 12.26
CA GLY A 120 -11.93 -6.57 12.61
C GLY A 120 -10.89 -5.88 13.47
N LEU A 121 -10.60 -4.62 13.18
CA LEU A 121 -9.67 -3.79 13.97
C LEU A 121 -10.16 -3.64 15.40
N GLU A 122 -11.42 -3.25 15.59
CA GLU A 122 -12.05 -3.12 16.91
C GLU A 122 -11.98 -4.44 17.70
N LYS A 123 -12.29 -5.55 17.05
CA LYS A 123 -12.23 -6.88 17.67
C LYS A 123 -10.81 -7.30 18.05
N ASN A 124 -9.82 -7.10 17.16
CA ASN A 124 -8.45 -7.55 17.40
C ASN A 124 -7.69 -6.68 18.40
N TYR A 125 -7.93 -5.38 18.39
CA TYR A 125 -7.29 -4.44 19.30
C TYR A 125 -8.10 -4.20 20.57
N GLY A 126 -9.41 -4.45 20.56
CA GLY A 126 -10.31 -4.11 21.67
C GLY A 126 -10.65 -2.62 21.68
N LEU A 127 -10.73 -2.00 20.50
CA LEU A 127 -11.09 -0.60 20.35
C LEU A 127 -12.60 -0.43 20.50
N GLU A 128 -13.01 0.72 21.02
CA GLU A 128 -14.40 1.13 21.10
C GLU A 128 -14.44 2.66 20.96
N PHE A 129 -14.70 3.13 19.74
CA PHE A 129 -14.73 4.57 19.49
C PHE A 129 -16.00 5.22 20.06
N LYS A 130 -15.88 6.48 20.48
CA LYS A 130 -17.00 7.28 20.96
C LYS A 130 -18.09 7.43 19.92
N ASP A 131 -17.65 7.66 18.66
CA ASP A 131 -18.53 7.83 17.51
C ASP A 131 -17.79 7.41 16.23
N THR A 132 -18.56 7.01 15.21
CA THR A 132 -18.06 6.62 13.89
C THR A 132 -18.83 7.37 12.82
N ILE A 133 -18.13 8.21 12.05
CA ILE A 133 -18.71 9.06 11.00
C ILE A 133 -18.14 8.64 9.65
N GLY A 134 -18.90 7.87 8.84
CA GLY A 134 -18.45 7.44 7.53
C GLY A 134 -18.26 8.61 6.57
N ILE A 135 -17.02 8.82 6.08
CA ILE A 135 -16.67 9.90 5.15
C ILE A 135 -15.74 9.36 4.06
N ASP A 136 -16.23 9.25 2.83
CA ASP A 136 -15.41 8.80 1.70
C ASP A 136 -14.50 9.89 1.15
N GLY A 137 -13.36 9.45 0.63
CA GLY A 137 -12.41 10.32 -0.07
C GLY A 137 -11.68 11.33 0.81
N SER A 138 -11.17 12.39 0.21
CA SER A 138 -10.37 13.41 0.89
C SER A 138 -11.09 14.23 1.97
N PRO A 139 -12.44 14.39 1.99
CA PRO A 139 -13.12 15.10 3.08
C PRO A 139 -12.86 14.52 4.48
N ARG A 140 -12.51 13.22 4.64
CA ARG A 140 -12.15 12.65 5.95
C ARG A 140 -10.92 13.34 6.56
N TYR A 141 -9.96 13.74 5.73
CA TYR A 141 -8.79 14.53 6.18
C TYR A 141 -9.20 15.91 6.70
N THR A 142 -10.21 16.54 6.07
CA THR A 142 -10.76 17.82 6.57
C THR A 142 -11.43 17.64 7.93
N ALA A 143 -12.17 16.54 8.13
CA ALA A 143 -12.78 16.23 9.43
C ALA A 143 -11.72 16.06 10.52
N LEU A 144 -10.58 15.45 10.20
CA LEU A 144 -9.44 15.33 11.11
C LEU A 144 -8.82 16.70 11.44
N LEU A 145 -8.61 17.55 10.44
CA LEU A 145 -7.96 18.85 10.63
C LEU A 145 -8.81 19.87 11.40
N ASN A 146 -10.14 19.78 11.31
CA ASN A 146 -11.05 20.67 12.05
C ASN A 146 -11.53 20.08 13.38
N ASP A 147 -10.93 18.96 13.81
CA ASP A 147 -11.23 18.24 15.06
C ASP A 147 -12.66 17.68 15.16
N SER A 148 -13.37 17.55 14.02
CA SER A 148 -14.66 16.83 13.97
C SER A 148 -14.49 15.32 14.17
N ALA A 149 -13.32 14.81 13.84
CA ALA A 149 -12.85 13.46 14.16
C ALA A 149 -11.38 13.52 14.59
N GLN A 150 -10.93 12.56 15.37
CA GLN A 150 -9.54 12.51 15.85
C GLN A 150 -8.75 11.40 15.19
N VAL A 151 -9.43 10.43 14.56
CA VAL A 151 -8.83 9.28 13.87
C VAL A 151 -9.48 9.13 12.51
N ILE A 152 -8.70 8.76 11.50
CA ILE A 152 -9.18 8.34 10.16
C ILE A 152 -8.49 7.05 9.75
N ASP A 153 -9.12 6.31 8.82
CA ASP A 153 -8.39 5.34 8.00
C ASP A 153 -7.61 6.07 6.90
N ALA A 154 -6.52 5.50 6.47
CA ALA A 154 -5.70 5.97 5.36
C ALA A 154 -4.98 4.77 4.73
N PHE A 155 -4.37 4.97 3.57
CA PHE A 155 -3.35 4.08 3.07
C PHE A 155 -1.97 4.64 3.46
N THR A 156 -1.04 3.75 3.80
CA THR A 156 0.32 4.13 4.24
C THR A 156 1.07 5.01 3.24
N THR A 157 0.71 4.95 1.97
CA THR A 157 1.31 5.71 0.87
C THR A 157 0.52 6.95 0.44
N ASP A 158 -0.56 7.32 1.16
CA ASP A 158 -1.39 8.47 0.82
C ASP A 158 -0.60 9.79 0.88
N GLY A 159 -0.59 10.56 -0.21
CA GLY A 159 0.08 11.87 -0.30
C GLY A 159 -0.45 12.92 0.69
N LEU A 160 -1.73 12.79 1.09
CA LEU A 160 -2.34 13.67 2.09
C LEU A 160 -1.77 13.48 3.50
N LEU A 161 -1.21 12.32 3.84
CA LEU A 161 -0.48 12.11 5.09
C LEU A 161 0.70 13.07 5.19
N LYS A 162 1.46 13.22 4.11
CA LYS A 162 2.57 14.17 4.02
C LYS A 162 2.07 15.62 4.02
N LYS A 163 1.07 15.94 3.18
CA LYS A 163 0.51 17.29 3.06
C LYS A 163 0.11 17.87 4.40
N PHE A 164 -0.59 17.08 5.21
CA PHE A 164 -1.11 17.53 6.50
C PHE A 164 -0.21 17.15 7.67
N ASN A 165 0.98 16.59 7.38
CA ASN A 165 1.96 16.21 8.39
C ASN A 165 1.36 15.35 9.51
N LEU A 166 0.58 14.35 9.12
CA LEU A 166 -0.12 13.45 10.03
C LEU A 166 0.83 12.42 10.66
N THR A 167 0.37 11.80 11.72
CA THR A 167 1.01 10.65 12.35
C THR A 167 0.24 9.40 11.97
N VAL A 168 0.90 8.47 11.29
CA VAL A 168 0.42 7.13 11.06
C VAL A 168 0.73 6.29 12.29
N LEU A 169 -0.25 5.56 12.80
CA LEU A 169 -0.08 4.67 13.94
C LEU A 169 0.42 3.31 13.45
N GLU A 170 1.44 2.79 14.13
CA GLU A 170 2.00 1.46 13.83
C GLU A 170 0.97 0.36 14.14
N ASP A 171 0.78 -0.55 13.21
CA ASP A 171 -0.01 -1.78 13.40
C ASP A 171 0.82 -2.82 14.16
N ASP A 172 0.98 -2.64 15.46
CA ASP A 172 1.85 -3.43 16.33
C ASP A 172 1.37 -4.87 16.56
N LYS A 173 0.17 -5.22 16.09
CA LYS A 173 -0.35 -6.60 16.09
C LYS A 173 -0.37 -7.25 14.71
N ASN A 174 0.09 -6.55 13.68
CA ASN A 174 0.06 -7.00 12.28
C ASN A 174 -1.35 -7.48 11.87
N PHE A 175 -2.34 -6.67 12.12
CA PHE A 175 -3.73 -6.98 11.81
C PHE A 175 -4.02 -6.85 10.31
N PHE A 176 -3.51 -5.77 9.68
CA PHE A 176 -3.77 -5.52 8.28
C PHE A 176 -3.01 -6.51 7.38
N PRO A 177 -3.65 -7.00 6.31
CA PRO A 177 -2.97 -7.83 5.32
C PRO A 177 -1.79 -7.08 4.66
N PRO A 178 -0.72 -7.78 4.25
CA PRO A 178 0.39 -7.14 3.57
C PRO A 178 0.06 -6.86 2.11
N TYR A 179 0.30 -5.62 1.70
CA TYR A 179 0.22 -5.16 0.32
C TYR A 179 1.57 -4.57 -0.13
N ASN A 180 2.66 -5.31 0.14
CA ASN A 180 3.97 -4.96 -0.39
C ASN A 180 3.96 -5.10 -1.91
N ALA A 181 4.46 -4.08 -2.61
CA ALA A 181 4.55 -4.12 -4.06
C ALA A 181 5.65 -5.10 -4.50
N ILE A 182 5.35 -5.87 -5.53
CA ILE A 182 6.24 -6.88 -6.10
C ILE A 182 6.25 -6.78 -7.63
N PRO A 183 7.42 -6.81 -8.27
CA PRO A 183 7.48 -6.95 -9.71
C PRO A 183 7.18 -8.40 -10.13
N LEU A 184 6.22 -8.56 -11.03
CA LEU A 184 5.90 -9.80 -11.71
C LEU A 184 6.49 -9.74 -13.12
N VAL A 185 7.32 -10.70 -13.48
CA VAL A 185 8.05 -10.71 -14.76
C VAL A 185 7.92 -12.09 -15.40
N ARG A 186 7.64 -12.16 -16.68
CA ARG A 186 7.67 -13.42 -17.43
C ARG A 186 9.09 -14.00 -17.42
N GLU A 187 9.19 -15.32 -17.22
CA GLU A 187 10.49 -16.00 -17.20
C GLU A 187 11.28 -15.74 -18.49
N GLU A 188 10.64 -15.78 -19.64
CA GLU A 188 11.25 -15.52 -20.95
C GLU A 188 11.79 -14.08 -21.10
N ALA A 189 11.13 -13.10 -20.49
CA ALA A 189 11.60 -11.72 -20.48
C ALA A 189 12.88 -11.58 -19.65
N LEU A 190 12.98 -12.25 -18.50
CA LEU A 190 14.19 -12.28 -17.68
C LEU A 190 15.33 -13.05 -18.35
N GLU A 191 15.05 -14.16 -19.05
CA GLU A 191 16.06 -14.87 -19.82
C GLU A 191 16.65 -13.99 -20.93
N LYS A 192 15.80 -13.20 -21.58
CA LYS A 192 16.21 -12.28 -22.66
C LYS A 192 16.91 -11.03 -22.14
N TYR A 193 16.48 -10.50 -21.00
CA TYR A 193 16.94 -9.25 -20.41
C TYR A 193 17.21 -9.41 -18.90
N PRO A 194 18.27 -10.15 -18.50
CA PRO A 194 18.52 -10.47 -17.09
C PRO A 194 18.81 -9.25 -16.20
N GLU A 195 19.20 -8.12 -16.78
CA GLU A 195 19.42 -6.87 -16.07
C GLU A 195 18.14 -6.30 -15.43
N ILE A 196 16.96 -6.66 -15.90
CA ILE A 196 15.66 -6.24 -15.34
C ILE A 196 15.59 -6.59 -13.86
N GLU A 197 16.02 -7.80 -13.47
CA GLU A 197 16.00 -8.22 -12.06
C GLU A 197 16.82 -7.28 -11.18
N THR A 198 18.04 -6.96 -11.59
CA THR A 198 18.93 -6.09 -10.83
C THR A 198 18.36 -4.68 -10.72
N ILE A 199 17.87 -4.12 -11.81
CA ILE A 199 17.32 -2.76 -11.88
C ILE A 199 16.08 -2.64 -10.98
N LEU A 200 15.11 -3.56 -11.10
CA LEU A 200 13.87 -3.49 -10.32
C LEU A 200 14.10 -3.79 -8.83
N ASN A 201 14.98 -4.75 -8.51
CA ASN A 201 15.34 -5.03 -7.12
C ASN A 201 16.04 -3.82 -6.46
N ASN A 202 16.89 -3.10 -7.18
CA ASN A 202 17.55 -1.89 -6.68
C ASN A 202 16.54 -0.75 -6.54
N LEU A 203 15.70 -0.50 -7.54
CA LEU A 203 14.64 0.51 -7.48
C LEU A 203 13.76 0.30 -6.24
N GLY A 204 13.36 -0.95 -5.97
CA GLY A 204 12.53 -1.29 -4.83
C GLY A 204 13.13 -0.89 -3.48
N THR A 205 14.46 -0.79 -3.35
CA THR A 205 15.10 -0.36 -2.09
C THR A 205 14.93 1.14 -1.82
N TYR A 206 14.71 1.95 -2.83
CA TYR A 206 14.50 3.40 -2.71
C TYR A 206 13.03 3.77 -2.47
N LEU A 207 12.09 2.90 -2.84
CA LEU A 207 10.66 3.15 -2.73
C LEU A 207 10.15 2.72 -1.34
N THR A 208 10.31 3.61 -0.34
CA THR A 208 9.72 3.45 0.99
C THR A 208 8.32 4.08 1.07
N ASP A 209 7.57 3.83 2.15
CA ASP A 209 6.25 4.45 2.36
C ASP A 209 6.36 5.99 2.28
N GLU A 210 7.38 6.59 2.91
CA GLU A 210 7.56 8.05 2.91
C GLU A 210 7.90 8.58 1.51
N VAL A 211 8.71 7.84 0.74
CA VAL A 211 9.02 8.20 -0.65
C VAL A 211 7.75 8.12 -1.48
N MET A 212 6.96 7.07 -1.35
CA MET A 212 5.69 6.94 -2.08
C MET A 212 4.69 8.02 -1.70
N GLN A 213 4.60 8.40 -0.41
CA GLN A 213 3.80 9.56 0.02
C GLN A 213 4.24 10.86 -0.69
N ASP A 214 5.55 11.07 -0.86
CA ASP A 214 6.08 12.24 -1.55
C ASP A 214 5.75 12.23 -3.05
N LEU A 215 5.97 11.10 -3.70
CA LEU A 215 5.69 10.96 -5.14
C LEU A 215 4.19 11.11 -5.42
N ASN A 216 3.33 10.46 -4.64
CA ASN A 216 1.88 10.59 -4.75
C ASN A 216 1.41 12.02 -4.47
N TYR A 217 1.96 12.68 -3.44
CA TYR A 217 1.67 14.09 -3.16
C TYR A 217 1.97 14.99 -4.35
N GLN A 218 3.07 14.76 -5.06
CA GLN A 218 3.45 15.57 -6.22
C GLN A 218 2.45 15.40 -7.39
N VAL A 219 1.90 14.19 -7.56
CA VAL A 219 0.88 13.92 -8.59
C VAL A 219 -0.47 14.46 -8.15
N ASP A 220 -0.98 14.00 -7.01
CA ASP A 220 -2.37 14.20 -6.58
C ASP A 220 -2.66 15.66 -6.16
N GLU A 221 -1.67 16.31 -5.53
CA GLU A 221 -1.86 17.62 -4.92
C GLU A 221 -1.15 18.75 -5.65
N LEU A 222 0.01 18.48 -6.28
CA LEU A 222 0.73 19.50 -7.06
C LEU A 222 0.41 19.42 -8.55
N GLY A 223 -0.36 18.42 -9.00
CA GLY A 223 -0.82 18.28 -10.37
C GLY A 223 0.29 18.00 -11.38
N LYS A 224 1.43 17.45 -10.93
CA LYS A 224 2.48 17.00 -11.85
C LYS A 224 2.06 15.70 -12.53
N SER A 225 2.53 15.48 -13.76
CA SER A 225 2.27 14.17 -14.38
C SER A 225 3.12 13.07 -13.72
N PRO A 226 2.60 11.83 -13.64
CA PRO A 226 3.35 10.68 -13.10
C PRO A 226 4.71 10.49 -13.77
N GLU A 227 4.79 10.65 -15.10
CA GLU A 227 6.03 10.51 -15.87
C GLU A 227 7.09 11.54 -15.45
N LYS A 228 6.63 12.80 -15.20
CA LYS A 228 7.54 13.86 -14.74
C LYS A 228 8.06 13.56 -13.34
N VAL A 229 7.20 13.09 -12.44
CA VAL A 229 7.57 12.75 -11.07
C VAL A 229 8.54 11.57 -11.07
N ALA A 230 8.26 10.51 -11.83
CA ALA A 230 9.12 9.34 -11.96
C ALA A 230 10.49 9.71 -12.55
N THR A 231 10.52 10.54 -13.62
CA THR A 231 11.77 11.01 -14.23
C THR A 231 12.61 11.82 -13.25
N ASP A 232 12.00 12.75 -12.53
CA ASP A 232 12.70 13.57 -11.53
C ASP A 232 13.28 12.69 -10.40
N PHE A 233 12.53 11.71 -9.94
CA PHE A 233 12.97 10.76 -8.93
C PHE A 233 14.14 9.90 -9.42
N LEU A 234 14.03 9.31 -10.61
CA LEU A 234 15.08 8.47 -11.19
C LEU A 234 16.40 9.22 -11.46
N ASN A 235 16.32 10.54 -11.70
CA ASN A 235 17.52 11.36 -11.87
C ASN A 235 18.34 11.59 -10.58
N VAL A 236 17.77 11.32 -9.41
CA VAL A 236 18.46 11.52 -8.12
C VAL A 236 18.86 10.22 -7.44
N ILE A 237 18.42 9.07 -7.95
CA ILE A 237 18.81 7.74 -7.47
C ILE A 237 19.66 7.00 -8.52
N ASP A 238 20.39 5.97 -8.10
CA ASP A 238 21.19 5.12 -8.99
C ASP A 238 20.71 3.67 -8.88
N VAL A 239 19.88 3.26 -9.83
CA VAL A 239 19.30 1.90 -9.87
C VAL A 239 20.21 0.88 -10.57
N THR A 240 21.36 1.33 -11.12
CA THR A 240 22.25 0.49 -11.94
C THR A 240 23.41 -0.11 -11.16
N LYS A 241 23.58 0.27 -9.91
CA LYS A 241 24.59 -0.27 -8.98
C LYS A 241 23.97 -1.36 -8.13
#